data_0330b030dacc75029d774fa98c3c8f4e
#
_entry.id   0330b030dacc75029d774fa98c3c8f4e
#
_cell.length_a   1.000
_cell.length_b   1.000
_cell.length_c   1.000
_cell.angle_alpha   90.00
_cell.angle_beta   90.00
_cell.angle_gamma   90.00
#
_symmetry.space_group_name_H-M   'P 1'
#
loop_
_entity.id
_entity.type
_entity.pdbx_description
1 polymer ?
#
loop_
_entity_poly.entity_id
_entity_poly.type
_entity_poly.pdbx_seq_one_letter_code
_entity_poly.pdbx_strand_id
1 'polypeptide(L)'
;MKSSFFKNLGPIKFTTIKEHLECESSSIDEETSFNEFTSIKNLKEKGLSFLTNARLSKESILSNGAIICSQSTHSKFKNDNPLIIVNDVHSAVAKLSNIFYRSLTYDEIKRLDKPKIDSSSNIAHSAVIQNGARIGKNVSINDGCYVGYNCIIGDDTSIGCNTVITNSVIAENVQVGRNSSIGQQGFGFAISKNKNIKIFHTGRAILQTGVNVGSNCTIDRGSFGDTIIGQNTYFDNLCHVAHNVIIGNNCIFAAMTGIAGSTNIGNNVMTGGQVGIAGHLNIGRNVKIAAQSGVLKDIENNSSVMGHPAIDKFKYIKKYKKNYA
;
A
#
# COMPACT_ATOMS: atom_id res chain seq x y z
N MET A 1 -0.52 2.28 -19.65
CA MET A 1 0.92 2.01 -19.49
C MET A 1 1.24 1.99 -18.00
N LYS A 2 1.73 0.87 -17.44
CA LYS A 2 2.30 0.90 -16.10
C LYS A 2 3.56 1.74 -16.16
N SER A 3 3.55 2.94 -15.60
CA SER A 3 4.78 3.70 -15.38
C SER A 3 5.69 2.85 -14.50
N SER A 4 6.88 2.54 -14.99
CA SER A 4 7.82 1.70 -14.28
C SER A 4 8.50 2.53 -13.19
N PHE A 5 8.06 2.36 -11.95
CA PHE A 5 8.69 2.98 -10.79
C PHE A 5 9.88 2.16 -10.27
N PHE A 6 10.11 0.97 -10.81
CA PHE A 6 11.15 0.04 -10.34
C PHE A 6 11.78 -0.66 -11.53
N LYS A 7 13.00 -1.14 -11.33
CA LYS A 7 13.66 -2.07 -12.24
C LYS A 7 13.23 -3.48 -11.88
N ASN A 8 12.59 -4.17 -12.84
CA ASN A 8 12.45 -5.62 -12.79
C ASN A 8 13.74 -6.26 -13.32
N LEU A 9 14.34 -7.16 -12.56
CA LEU A 9 15.58 -7.84 -12.87
C LEU A 9 15.36 -9.22 -13.53
N GLY A 10 14.08 -9.64 -13.67
CA GLY A 10 13.75 -10.89 -14.37
C GLY A 10 14.09 -10.85 -15.88
N PRO A 11 14.21 -12.00 -16.54
CA PRO A 11 13.91 -13.33 -16.01
C PRO A 11 14.98 -13.86 -15.05
N ILE A 12 14.55 -14.56 -13.99
CA ILE A 12 15.42 -15.19 -12.99
C ILE A 12 15.21 -16.71 -13.03
N LYS A 13 16.29 -17.48 -13.12
CA LYS A 13 16.24 -18.94 -13.12
C LYS A 13 15.77 -19.48 -11.78
N PHE A 14 15.07 -20.60 -11.79
CA PHE A 14 14.61 -21.26 -10.56
C PHE A 14 15.77 -21.72 -9.69
N THR A 15 16.89 -22.13 -10.26
CA THR A 15 18.13 -22.46 -9.51
C THR A 15 18.55 -21.31 -8.61
N THR A 16 18.62 -20.07 -9.13
CA THR A 16 18.94 -18.86 -8.34
C THR A 16 17.88 -18.58 -7.26
N ILE A 17 16.59 -18.77 -7.58
CA ILE A 17 15.51 -18.63 -6.60
C ILE A 17 15.67 -19.62 -5.46
N LYS A 18 15.97 -20.88 -5.78
CA LYS A 18 16.14 -21.99 -4.82
C LYS A 18 17.28 -21.73 -3.84
N GLU A 19 18.39 -21.12 -4.28
CA GLU A 19 19.52 -20.73 -3.40
C GLU A 19 19.12 -19.76 -2.28
N HIS A 20 18.08 -18.95 -2.51
CA HIS A 20 17.58 -17.96 -1.55
C HIS A 20 16.42 -18.47 -0.70
N LEU A 21 15.84 -19.61 -1.05
CA LEU A 21 14.69 -20.20 -0.36
C LEU A 21 15.10 -21.42 0.45
N GLU A 22 14.53 -21.57 1.63
CA GLU A 22 14.49 -22.85 2.34
C GLU A 22 13.35 -23.68 1.74
N CYS A 23 13.60 -24.24 0.53
CA CYS A 23 12.62 -24.97 -0.24
C CYS A 23 12.52 -26.42 0.25
N GLU A 24 11.34 -26.87 0.69
CA GLU A 24 11.07 -28.25 1.10
C GLU A 24 10.84 -29.16 -0.10
N SER A 25 10.05 -28.69 -1.06
CA SER A 25 9.73 -29.42 -2.29
C SER A 25 9.29 -28.47 -3.39
N SER A 26 9.43 -28.90 -4.64
CA SER A 26 8.99 -28.15 -5.81
C SER A 26 8.60 -29.11 -6.94
N SER A 27 7.57 -28.74 -7.72
CA SER A 27 7.17 -29.37 -8.97
C SER A 27 7.76 -28.67 -10.20
N ILE A 28 8.74 -27.77 -10.03
CA ILE A 28 9.28 -26.89 -11.06
C ILE A 28 10.64 -27.42 -11.52
N ASP A 29 10.83 -27.46 -12.84
CA ASP A 29 12.11 -27.78 -13.46
C ASP A 29 13.15 -26.68 -13.15
N GLU A 30 14.39 -27.07 -12.85
CA GLU A 30 15.48 -26.18 -12.46
C GLU A 30 15.87 -25.16 -13.56
N GLU A 31 15.66 -25.50 -14.82
CA GLU A 31 15.91 -24.58 -15.96
C GLU A 31 14.78 -23.56 -16.19
N THR A 32 13.66 -23.69 -15.46
CA THR A 32 12.54 -22.74 -15.55
C THR A 32 13.01 -21.35 -15.12
N SER A 33 12.56 -20.33 -15.86
CA SER A 33 12.83 -18.93 -15.52
C SER A 33 11.54 -18.16 -15.32
N PHE A 34 11.55 -17.25 -14.34
CA PHE A 34 10.40 -16.41 -13.99
C PHE A 34 10.67 -14.95 -14.34
N ASN A 35 9.73 -14.34 -15.06
CA ASN A 35 9.84 -12.97 -15.55
C ASN A 35 9.53 -11.91 -14.46
N GLU A 36 8.67 -12.25 -13.50
CA GLU A 36 8.21 -11.31 -12.48
C GLU A 36 7.81 -12.05 -11.20
N PHE A 37 7.88 -11.34 -10.07
CA PHE A 37 7.34 -11.75 -8.79
C PHE A 37 6.21 -10.81 -8.38
N THR A 38 4.99 -11.31 -8.19
CA THR A 38 3.80 -10.47 -8.05
C THR A 38 2.75 -11.06 -7.13
N SER A 39 1.70 -10.30 -6.81
CA SER A 39 0.54 -10.84 -6.07
C SER A 39 -0.22 -11.85 -6.91
N ILE A 40 -0.94 -12.75 -6.24
CA ILE A 40 -1.74 -13.81 -6.87
C ILE A 40 -2.75 -13.26 -7.90
N LYS A 41 -3.33 -12.09 -7.63
CA LYS A 41 -4.30 -11.42 -8.53
C LYS A 41 -3.68 -10.95 -9.86
N ASN A 42 -2.39 -10.75 -9.88
CA ASN A 42 -1.64 -10.24 -11.05
C ASN A 42 -0.74 -11.32 -11.67
N LEU A 43 -0.83 -12.57 -11.20
CA LEU A 43 -0.03 -13.67 -11.69
C LEU A 43 -0.28 -13.90 -13.18
N LYS A 44 0.79 -14.05 -13.95
CA LYS A 44 0.78 -14.36 -15.37
C LYS A 44 1.58 -15.62 -15.65
N GLU A 45 1.48 -16.12 -16.87
CA GLU A 45 2.37 -17.17 -17.37
C GLU A 45 3.84 -16.75 -17.19
N LYS A 46 4.71 -17.68 -16.77
CA LYS A 46 6.10 -17.41 -16.39
C LYS A 46 6.26 -16.35 -15.27
N GLY A 47 5.20 -16.07 -14.52
CA GLY A 47 5.24 -15.29 -13.30
C GLY A 47 5.38 -16.18 -12.07
N LEU A 48 5.90 -15.61 -10.98
CA LEU A 48 5.96 -16.21 -9.68
C LEU A 48 5.11 -15.41 -8.70
N SER A 49 4.32 -16.09 -7.88
CA SER A 49 3.48 -15.47 -6.86
C SER A 49 3.59 -16.22 -5.53
N PHE A 50 2.83 -15.78 -4.54
CA PHE A 50 2.82 -16.37 -3.21
C PHE A 50 1.42 -16.39 -2.63
N LEU A 51 1.20 -17.35 -1.71
CA LEU A 51 -0.06 -17.51 -1.00
C LEU A 51 0.22 -17.69 0.50
N THR A 52 -0.10 -16.67 1.29
CA THR A 52 0.11 -16.68 2.75
C THR A 52 -1.09 -17.23 3.50
N ASN A 53 -2.27 -17.26 2.88
CA ASN A 53 -3.51 -17.72 3.51
C ASN A 53 -4.41 -18.41 2.49
N ALA A 54 -4.93 -19.59 2.84
CA ALA A 54 -5.84 -20.38 2.00
C ALA A 54 -7.19 -19.69 1.70
N ARG A 55 -7.59 -18.66 2.46
CA ARG A 55 -8.81 -17.87 2.17
C ARG A 55 -8.74 -17.10 0.86
N LEU A 56 -7.54 -16.72 0.42
CA LEU A 56 -7.29 -16.07 -0.87
C LEU A 56 -7.45 -17.02 -2.06
N SER A 57 -7.50 -18.32 -1.83
CA SER A 57 -7.56 -19.38 -2.86
C SER A 57 -8.90 -19.51 -3.58
N LYS A 58 -9.97 -18.87 -3.10
CA LYS A 58 -11.30 -18.90 -3.76
C LYS A 58 -11.39 -17.94 -4.96
N GLU A 59 -10.45 -17.01 -5.12
CA GLU A 59 -10.35 -16.23 -6.34
C GLU A 59 -9.73 -17.13 -7.42
N SER A 60 -10.43 -17.34 -8.51
CA SER A 60 -9.95 -18.14 -9.65
C SER A 60 -8.61 -17.62 -10.14
N ILE A 61 -7.54 -18.40 -9.95
CA ILE A 61 -6.23 -18.10 -10.53
C ILE A 61 -6.35 -18.44 -12.02
N LEU A 62 -6.37 -17.42 -12.84
CA LEU A 62 -6.58 -17.53 -14.29
C LEU A 62 -5.29 -17.80 -15.08
N SER A 63 -4.17 -18.08 -14.41
CA SER A 63 -2.85 -18.17 -15.02
C SER A 63 -2.06 -19.39 -14.57
N ASN A 64 -1.22 -19.93 -15.45
CA ASN A 64 -0.33 -21.08 -15.19
C ASN A 64 1.02 -20.68 -14.56
N GLY A 65 1.13 -19.52 -13.94
CA GLY A 65 2.34 -19.13 -13.20
C GLY A 65 2.55 -19.98 -11.95
N ALA A 66 3.76 -19.94 -11.38
CA ALA A 66 4.09 -20.72 -10.18
C ALA A 66 3.72 -19.99 -8.89
N ILE A 67 3.46 -20.75 -7.83
CA ILE A 67 3.00 -20.22 -6.54
C ILE A 67 3.89 -20.78 -5.40
N ILE A 68 4.31 -19.86 -4.54
CA ILE A 68 5.00 -20.18 -3.28
C ILE A 68 3.95 -20.26 -2.17
N CYS A 69 3.96 -21.37 -1.42
CA CYS A 69 3.06 -21.52 -0.28
C CYS A 69 3.70 -22.42 0.80
N SER A 70 3.08 -22.47 1.98
CA SER A 70 3.44 -23.45 3.01
C SER A 70 2.71 -24.77 2.77
N GLN A 71 3.23 -25.86 3.34
CA GLN A 71 2.58 -27.17 3.31
C GLN A 71 1.15 -27.15 3.85
N SER A 72 0.91 -26.38 4.92
CA SER A 72 -0.42 -26.22 5.50
C SER A 72 -1.41 -25.44 4.61
N THR A 73 -0.91 -24.56 3.77
CA THR A 73 -1.70 -23.86 2.76
C THR A 73 -1.97 -24.76 1.56
N HIS A 74 -0.96 -25.48 1.08
CA HIS A 74 -1.07 -26.46 -0.01
C HIS A 74 -2.17 -27.49 0.24
N SER A 75 -2.24 -28.10 1.43
CA SER A 75 -3.25 -29.11 1.77
C SER A 75 -4.69 -28.62 1.65
N LYS A 76 -4.91 -27.30 1.73
CA LYS A 76 -6.22 -26.64 1.64
C LYS A 76 -6.51 -26.01 0.28
N PHE A 77 -5.50 -25.94 -0.57
CA PHE A 77 -5.53 -25.26 -1.84
C PHE A 77 -5.38 -26.28 -2.98
N LYS A 78 -6.47 -26.62 -3.64
CA LYS A 78 -6.46 -27.47 -4.83
C LYS A 78 -6.36 -26.59 -6.08
N ASN A 79 -5.22 -26.62 -6.74
CA ASN A 79 -4.94 -25.88 -7.96
C ASN A 79 -3.88 -26.61 -8.77
N ASP A 80 -3.91 -26.47 -10.09
CA ASP A 80 -2.97 -27.12 -11.02
C ASP A 80 -1.70 -26.29 -11.27
N ASN A 81 -1.54 -25.14 -10.63
CA ASN A 81 -0.33 -24.33 -10.76
C ASN A 81 0.91 -25.06 -10.21
N PRO A 82 2.08 -24.90 -10.86
CA PRO A 82 3.35 -25.36 -10.30
C PRO A 82 3.59 -24.72 -8.92
N LEU A 83 4.05 -25.53 -7.95
CA LEU A 83 4.19 -25.10 -6.57
C LEU A 83 5.65 -25.14 -6.09
N ILE A 84 5.98 -24.18 -5.23
CA ILE A 84 7.19 -24.17 -4.42
C ILE A 84 6.74 -24.16 -2.96
N ILE A 85 7.04 -25.25 -2.25
CA ILE A 85 6.69 -25.40 -0.84
C ILE A 85 7.85 -24.91 0.02
N VAL A 86 7.55 -24.00 0.93
CA VAL A 86 8.53 -23.40 1.85
C VAL A 86 8.00 -23.38 3.28
N ASN A 87 8.90 -23.41 4.26
CA ASN A 87 8.54 -23.30 5.68
C ASN A 87 7.98 -21.93 6.05
N ASP A 88 8.62 -20.87 5.56
CA ASP A 88 8.27 -19.49 5.86
C ASP A 88 8.05 -18.69 4.57
N VAL A 89 6.76 -18.55 4.22
CA VAL A 89 6.32 -17.78 3.03
C VAL A 89 6.67 -16.29 3.16
N HIS A 90 6.58 -15.71 4.36
CA HIS A 90 6.90 -14.29 4.55
C HIS A 90 8.39 -14.00 4.30
N SER A 91 9.27 -14.87 4.82
CA SER A 91 10.71 -14.78 4.56
C SER A 91 11.02 -14.97 3.06
N ALA A 92 10.37 -15.94 2.40
CA ALA A 92 10.49 -16.15 0.97
C ALA A 92 10.08 -14.90 0.18
N VAL A 93 8.94 -14.31 0.50
CA VAL A 93 8.44 -13.08 -0.14
C VAL A 93 9.43 -11.92 0.03
N ALA A 94 9.96 -11.73 1.23
CA ALA A 94 10.92 -10.65 1.48
C ALA A 94 12.21 -10.85 0.68
N LYS A 95 12.79 -12.06 0.67
CA LYS A 95 14.00 -12.38 -0.10
C LYS A 95 13.77 -12.17 -1.60
N LEU A 96 12.71 -12.75 -2.15
CA LEU A 96 12.43 -12.69 -3.58
C LEU A 96 12.07 -11.28 -4.07
N SER A 97 11.37 -10.50 -3.27
CA SER A 97 11.08 -9.10 -3.63
C SER A 97 12.35 -8.30 -3.91
N ASN A 98 13.43 -8.56 -3.17
CA ASN A 98 14.72 -7.89 -3.33
C ASN A 98 15.59 -8.50 -4.47
N ILE A 99 15.31 -9.74 -4.88
CA ILE A 99 15.98 -10.37 -6.03
C ILE A 99 15.37 -9.89 -7.33
N PHE A 100 14.04 -9.81 -7.39
CA PHE A 100 13.31 -9.43 -8.60
C PHE A 100 13.29 -7.93 -8.85
N TYR A 101 13.42 -7.10 -7.79
CA TYR A 101 13.19 -5.65 -7.93
C TYR A 101 14.23 -4.82 -7.21
N ARG A 102 14.54 -3.69 -7.82
CA ARG A 102 15.29 -2.61 -7.19
C ARG A 102 14.76 -1.24 -7.62
N SER A 103 15.07 -0.21 -6.88
CA SER A 103 14.84 1.17 -7.31
C SER A 103 15.68 1.49 -8.55
N LEU A 104 15.22 2.45 -9.35
CA LEU A 104 16.07 3.02 -10.40
C LEU A 104 17.27 3.74 -9.78
N THR A 105 18.42 3.64 -10.42
CA THR A 105 19.59 4.43 -10.06
C THR A 105 19.41 5.88 -10.53
N TYR A 106 20.22 6.78 -9.99
CA TYR A 106 20.22 8.19 -10.41
C TYR A 106 20.45 8.36 -11.92
N ASP A 107 21.35 7.59 -12.51
CA ASP A 107 21.63 7.64 -13.96
C ASP A 107 20.47 7.08 -14.78
N GLU A 108 19.77 6.04 -14.31
CA GLU A 108 18.57 5.53 -14.96
C GLU A 108 17.45 6.58 -14.94
N ILE A 109 17.26 7.27 -13.81
CA ILE A 109 16.29 8.36 -13.70
C ILE A 109 16.63 9.51 -14.65
N LYS A 110 17.92 9.88 -14.76
CA LYS A 110 18.36 10.93 -15.69
C LYS A 110 18.10 10.60 -17.16
N ARG A 111 18.04 9.31 -17.52
CA ARG A 111 17.75 8.86 -18.90
C ARG A 111 16.27 8.81 -19.24
N LEU A 112 15.39 8.99 -18.25
CA LEU A 112 13.96 9.13 -18.52
C LEU A 112 13.69 10.44 -19.26
N ASP A 113 12.57 10.50 -19.97
CA ASP A 113 12.11 11.73 -20.61
C ASP A 113 12.03 12.87 -19.59
N LYS A 114 12.30 14.10 -20.02
CA LYS A 114 12.06 15.28 -19.19
C LYS A 114 10.62 15.30 -18.70
N PRO A 115 10.35 15.89 -17.52
CA PRO A 115 8.98 15.97 -17.02
C PRO A 115 8.09 16.70 -18.02
N LYS A 116 6.88 16.18 -18.23
CA LYS A 116 5.85 16.83 -19.05
C LYS A 116 4.97 17.66 -18.13
N ILE A 117 5.06 18.97 -18.23
CA ILE A 117 4.31 19.92 -17.40
C ILE A 117 3.45 20.76 -18.32
N ASP A 118 2.13 20.80 -18.06
CA ASP A 118 1.23 21.68 -18.82
C ASP A 118 1.54 23.15 -18.53
N SER A 119 1.48 23.98 -19.54
CA SER A 119 1.85 25.40 -19.47
C SER A 119 0.94 26.25 -18.57
N SER A 120 -0.26 25.76 -18.26
CA SER A 120 -1.19 26.43 -17.34
C SER A 120 -0.87 26.18 -15.86
N SER A 121 0.08 25.28 -15.56
CA SER A 121 0.42 24.90 -14.20
C SER A 121 1.42 25.86 -13.56
N ASN A 122 1.23 26.10 -12.27
CA ASN A 122 2.09 26.96 -11.45
C ASN A 122 3.00 26.11 -10.56
N ILE A 123 4.28 26.07 -10.90
CA ILE A 123 5.30 25.28 -10.17
C ILE A 123 6.24 26.25 -9.49
N ALA A 124 6.32 26.18 -8.16
CA ALA A 124 7.25 27.02 -7.40
C ALA A 124 8.71 26.72 -7.80
N HIS A 125 9.55 27.74 -7.84
CA HIS A 125 10.95 27.65 -8.28
C HIS A 125 11.77 26.63 -7.44
N SER A 126 11.45 26.49 -6.17
CA SER A 126 12.11 25.57 -5.25
C SER A 126 11.57 24.13 -5.31
N ALA A 127 10.51 23.88 -6.09
CA ALA A 127 9.96 22.54 -6.26
C ALA A 127 10.82 21.71 -7.23
N VAL A 128 10.99 20.42 -6.91
CA VAL A 128 11.76 19.47 -7.73
C VAL A 128 10.79 18.52 -8.42
N ILE A 129 10.76 18.55 -9.75
CA ILE A 129 9.98 17.62 -10.57
C ILE A 129 10.94 16.70 -11.32
N GLN A 130 10.92 15.42 -11.00
CA GLN A 130 11.84 14.42 -11.59
C GLN A 130 11.42 14.02 -13.02
N ASN A 131 12.40 13.50 -13.76
CA ASN A 131 12.19 12.99 -15.11
C ASN A 131 11.10 11.91 -15.14
N GLY A 132 10.38 11.82 -16.25
CA GLY A 132 9.25 10.91 -16.45
C GLY A 132 7.95 11.37 -15.77
N ALA A 133 7.98 12.36 -14.87
CA ALA A 133 6.78 12.89 -14.24
C ALA A 133 5.87 13.59 -15.26
N ARG A 134 4.56 13.53 -15.01
CA ARG A 134 3.53 14.18 -15.84
C ARG A 134 2.65 15.03 -14.94
N ILE A 135 2.57 16.32 -15.24
CA ILE A 135 1.79 17.32 -14.51
C ILE A 135 0.72 17.85 -15.46
N GLY A 136 -0.54 17.70 -15.08
CA GLY A 136 -1.71 18.11 -15.83
C GLY A 136 -1.92 19.62 -15.85
N LYS A 137 -3.09 20.05 -16.28
CA LYS A 137 -3.49 21.46 -16.39
C LYS A 137 -3.82 22.07 -15.04
N ASN A 138 -3.57 23.37 -14.90
CA ASN A 138 -3.93 24.16 -13.71
C ASN A 138 -3.41 23.58 -12.38
N VAL A 139 -2.36 22.77 -12.41
CA VAL A 139 -1.77 22.18 -11.20
C VAL A 139 -0.93 23.23 -10.48
N SER A 140 -1.08 23.32 -9.15
CA SER A 140 -0.25 24.17 -8.28
C SER A 140 0.65 23.31 -7.43
N ILE A 141 1.99 23.46 -7.56
CA ILE A 141 2.98 22.79 -6.73
C ILE A 141 3.82 23.82 -6.00
N ASN A 142 3.66 23.88 -4.68
CA ASN A 142 4.25 24.90 -3.84
C ASN A 142 5.72 24.61 -3.48
N ASP A 143 6.31 25.55 -2.74
CA ASP A 143 7.72 25.54 -2.37
C ASP A 143 8.17 24.29 -1.64
N GLY A 144 9.40 23.84 -1.92
CA GLY A 144 10.03 22.70 -1.29
C GLY A 144 9.41 21.33 -1.63
N CYS A 145 8.44 21.28 -2.54
CA CYS A 145 7.85 20.01 -2.96
C CYS A 145 8.82 19.15 -3.76
N TYR A 146 8.70 17.84 -3.62
CA TYR A 146 9.41 16.87 -4.43
C TYR A 146 8.42 15.92 -5.11
N VAL A 147 8.38 15.91 -6.43
CA VAL A 147 7.62 14.96 -7.25
C VAL A 147 8.59 14.00 -7.91
N GLY A 148 8.54 12.75 -7.48
CA GLY A 148 9.41 11.69 -7.95
C GLY A 148 9.18 11.30 -9.42
N TYR A 149 10.13 10.56 -9.95
CA TYR A 149 10.10 10.11 -11.35
C TYR A 149 8.84 9.27 -11.66
N ASN A 150 8.36 9.42 -12.89
CA ASN A 150 7.17 8.73 -13.41
C ASN A 150 5.85 8.99 -12.63
N CYS A 151 5.83 9.87 -11.62
CA CYS A 151 4.59 10.27 -10.97
C CYS A 151 3.65 10.98 -11.95
N ILE A 152 2.36 10.80 -11.75
CA ILE A 152 1.32 11.45 -12.53
C ILE A 152 0.48 12.28 -11.58
N ILE A 153 0.31 13.57 -11.91
CA ILE A 153 -0.57 14.50 -11.20
C ILE A 153 -1.58 15.05 -12.19
N GLY A 154 -2.85 14.77 -11.95
CA GLY A 154 -3.98 15.16 -12.78
C GLY A 154 -4.32 16.64 -12.67
N ASP A 155 -5.20 17.08 -13.54
CA ASP A 155 -5.60 18.47 -13.70
C ASP A 155 -6.20 19.05 -12.40
N ASP A 156 -6.13 20.38 -12.24
CA ASP A 156 -6.74 21.14 -11.13
C ASP A 156 -6.31 20.67 -9.72
N THR A 157 -5.16 20.03 -9.60
CA THR A 157 -4.61 19.49 -8.35
C THR A 157 -3.69 20.49 -7.65
N SER A 158 -3.74 20.57 -6.33
CA SER A 158 -2.87 21.44 -5.53
C SER A 158 -2.03 20.65 -4.52
N ILE A 159 -0.72 20.94 -4.47
CA ILE A 159 0.25 20.31 -3.59
C ILE A 159 0.86 21.37 -2.68
N GLY A 160 0.64 21.21 -1.37
CA GLY A 160 1.14 22.12 -0.33
C GLY A 160 2.65 22.02 -0.12
N CYS A 161 3.25 23.07 0.44
CA CYS A 161 4.70 23.19 0.63
C CYS A 161 5.33 21.97 1.32
N ASN A 162 6.57 21.64 0.95
CA ASN A 162 7.38 20.58 1.55
C ASN A 162 6.75 19.17 1.45
N THR A 163 5.84 18.95 0.52
CA THR A 163 5.20 17.64 0.31
C THR A 163 6.02 16.80 -0.65
N VAL A 164 6.19 15.52 -0.32
CA VAL A 164 6.91 14.54 -1.11
C VAL A 164 5.94 13.56 -1.75
N ILE A 165 5.96 13.44 -3.07
CA ILE A 165 5.14 12.51 -3.85
C ILE A 165 6.06 11.57 -4.63
N THR A 166 5.99 10.28 -4.35
CA THR A 166 6.76 9.26 -5.06
C THR A 166 5.87 8.07 -5.41
N ASN A 167 6.20 7.32 -6.46
CA ASN A 167 5.48 6.07 -6.79
C ASN A 167 3.95 6.21 -6.78
N SER A 168 3.42 7.33 -7.27
CA SER A 168 2.01 7.68 -7.13
C SER A 168 1.35 8.09 -8.44
N VAL A 169 0.05 7.85 -8.49
CA VAL A 169 -0.86 8.38 -9.50
C VAL A 169 -1.94 9.17 -8.77
N ILE A 170 -1.96 10.46 -8.98
CA ILE A 170 -2.92 11.40 -8.41
C ILE A 170 -3.85 11.83 -9.53
N ALA A 171 -5.15 11.64 -9.36
CA ALA A 171 -6.17 12.03 -10.33
C ALA A 171 -6.40 13.55 -10.30
N GLU A 172 -7.42 14.00 -10.97
CA GLU A 172 -7.81 15.40 -11.06
C GLU A 172 -8.47 15.92 -9.78
N ASN A 173 -8.40 17.23 -9.56
CA ASN A 173 -9.05 17.93 -8.45
C ASN A 173 -8.68 17.39 -7.06
N VAL A 174 -7.42 16.98 -6.88
CA VAL A 174 -6.90 16.48 -5.61
C VAL A 174 -6.20 17.61 -4.86
N GLN A 175 -6.38 17.66 -3.54
CA GLN A 175 -5.64 18.58 -2.67
C GLN A 175 -4.77 17.78 -1.71
N VAL A 176 -3.48 18.13 -1.62
CA VAL A 176 -2.56 17.55 -0.65
C VAL A 176 -1.98 18.65 0.20
N GLY A 177 -2.22 18.57 1.50
CA GLY A 177 -1.72 19.52 2.51
C GLY A 177 -0.21 19.51 2.65
N ARG A 178 0.31 20.44 3.44
CA ARG A 178 1.76 20.67 3.64
C ARG A 178 2.43 19.53 4.40
N ASN A 179 3.74 19.34 4.16
CA ASN A 179 4.59 18.36 4.86
C ASN A 179 4.04 16.92 4.80
N SER A 180 3.27 16.58 3.77
CA SER A 180 2.73 15.22 3.60
C SER A 180 3.66 14.35 2.76
N SER A 181 3.60 13.03 2.95
CA SER A 181 4.40 12.06 2.19
C SER A 181 3.49 11.02 1.54
N ILE A 182 3.44 11.00 0.22
CA ILE A 182 2.57 10.14 -0.56
C ILE A 182 3.41 9.16 -1.40
N GLY A 183 3.11 7.86 -1.27
CA GLY A 183 3.73 6.81 -2.09
C GLY A 183 5.11 6.34 -1.62
N GLN A 184 5.53 6.69 -0.42
CA GLN A 184 6.71 6.13 0.21
C GLN A 184 6.55 4.63 0.46
N GLN A 185 7.65 3.92 0.69
CA GLN A 185 7.60 2.50 1.03
C GLN A 185 6.99 2.29 2.41
N GLY A 186 5.99 1.42 2.49
CA GLY A 186 5.33 1.08 3.73
C GLY A 186 6.14 0.15 4.64
N PHE A 187 5.58 -0.14 5.81
CA PHE A 187 6.19 -0.93 6.88
C PHE A 187 5.98 -2.43 6.63
N GLY A 188 6.69 -2.98 5.62
CA GLY A 188 6.63 -4.38 5.22
C GLY A 188 7.99 -5.08 5.41
N PHE A 189 8.02 -6.13 6.24
CA PHE A 189 9.22 -6.94 6.47
C PHE A 189 8.85 -8.35 6.94
N ALA A 190 9.78 -9.29 6.76
CA ALA A 190 9.70 -10.61 7.37
C ALA A 190 10.63 -10.66 8.59
N ILE A 191 10.14 -11.27 9.67
CA ILE A 191 10.93 -11.53 10.88
C ILE A 191 11.75 -12.79 10.65
N SER A 192 13.06 -12.66 10.65
CA SER A 192 14.00 -13.79 10.57
C SER A 192 14.70 -14.00 11.90
N LYS A 193 15.20 -15.22 12.16
CA LYS A 193 15.92 -15.56 13.41
C LYS A 193 17.04 -14.57 13.75
N ASN A 194 17.75 -14.05 12.74
CA ASN A 194 18.94 -13.22 12.95
C ASN A 194 18.79 -11.78 12.46
N LYS A 195 17.77 -11.45 11.65
CA LYS A 195 17.54 -10.10 11.11
C LYS A 195 16.15 -9.97 10.51
N ASN A 196 15.62 -8.75 10.52
CA ASN A 196 14.43 -8.42 9.76
C ASN A 196 14.80 -8.17 8.29
N ILE A 197 14.08 -8.79 7.37
CA ILE A 197 14.28 -8.63 5.93
C ILE A 197 13.15 -7.74 5.40
N LYS A 198 13.52 -6.59 4.87
CA LYS A 198 12.54 -5.64 4.32
C LYS A 198 11.96 -6.18 3.00
N ILE A 199 10.64 -6.10 2.85
CA ILE A 199 9.96 -6.44 1.59
C ILE A 199 10.07 -5.24 0.65
N PHE A 200 10.54 -5.46 -0.59
CA PHE A 200 10.56 -4.40 -1.58
C PHE A 200 9.13 -4.18 -2.12
N HIS A 201 8.61 -2.96 -1.99
CA HIS A 201 7.26 -2.61 -2.41
C HIS A 201 7.23 -2.18 -3.88
N THR A 202 6.42 -2.84 -4.69
CA THR A 202 6.27 -2.60 -6.14
C THR A 202 4.95 -1.94 -6.51
N GLY A 203 4.03 -1.78 -5.56
CA GLY A 203 2.76 -1.08 -5.76
C GLY A 203 2.91 0.44 -5.75
N ARG A 204 1.79 1.11 -5.90
CA ARG A 204 1.68 2.58 -5.97
C ARG A 204 0.73 3.07 -4.89
N ALA A 205 0.75 4.39 -4.65
CA ALA A 205 -0.36 5.09 -4.04
C ALA A 205 -1.21 5.73 -5.15
N ILE A 206 -2.52 5.48 -5.13
CA ILE A 206 -3.49 6.00 -6.09
C ILE A 206 -4.50 6.84 -5.34
N LEU A 207 -4.53 8.14 -5.63
CA LEU A 207 -5.54 9.06 -5.12
C LEU A 207 -6.52 9.37 -6.26
N GLN A 208 -7.78 9.02 -6.07
CA GLN A 208 -8.82 9.26 -7.07
C GLN A 208 -9.33 10.71 -7.02
N THR A 209 -10.16 11.08 -8.00
CA THR A 209 -10.70 12.43 -8.19
C THR A 209 -11.32 12.99 -6.92
N GLY A 210 -10.99 14.24 -6.61
CA GLY A 210 -11.59 15.00 -5.50
C GLY A 210 -11.10 14.60 -4.11
N VAL A 211 -10.05 13.78 -4.00
CA VAL A 211 -9.46 13.43 -2.70
C VAL A 211 -8.82 14.65 -2.05
N ASN A 212 -9.06 14.83 -0.76
CA ASN A 212 -8.44 15.88 0.05
C ASN A 212 -7.63 15.27 1.18
N VAL A 213 -6.33 15.57 1.22
CA VAL A 213 -5.39 15.09 2.24
C VAL A 213 -4.91 16.30 3.04
N GLY A 214 -5.10 16.24 4.35
CA GLY A 214 -4.62 17.27 5.28
C GLY A 214 -3.09 17.36 5.35
N SER A 215 -2.61 18.19 6.27
CA SER A 215 -1.17 18.40 6.47
C SER A 215 -0.54 17.30 7.34
N ASN A 216 0.76 17.04 7.14
CA ASN A 216 1.52 16.03 7.88
C ASN A 216 0.91 14.61 7.78
N CYS A 217 0.26 14.30 6.67
CA CYS A 217 -0.29 12.98 6.40
C CYS A 217 0.73 12.08 5.70
N THR A 218 0.59 10.77 5.91
CA THR A 218 1.40 9.78 5.22
C THR A 218 0.51 8.72 4.57
N ILE A 219 0.69 8.48 3.26
CA ILE A 219 -0.01 7.44 2.51
C ILE A 219 1.04 6.56 1.84
N ASP A 220 1.19 5.34 2.34
CA ASP A 220 2.19 4.41 1.83
C ASP A 220 1.75 3.77 0.51
N ARG A 221 2.71 3.47 -0.36
CA ARG A 221 2.44 2.63 -1.54
C ARG A 221 2.20 1.17 -1.14
N GLY A 222 1.43 0.46 -1.96
CA GLY A 222 1.21 -0.96 -1.74
C GLY A 222 2.48 -1.81 -1.97
N SER A 223 2.49 -3.01 -1.41
CA SER A 223 3.60 -3.94 -1.59
C SER A 223 3.60 -4.56 -3.00
N PHE A 224 2.69 -5.47 -3.32
CA PHE A 224 2.55 -6.07 -4.65
C PHE A 224 1.25 -5.68 -5.38
N GLY A 225 0.40 -4.92 -4.71
CA GLY A 225 -0.79 -4.25 -5.24
C GLY A 225 -0.74 -2.78 -4.83
N ASP A 226 -1.71 -1.99 -5.24
CA ASP A 226 -1.74 -0.56 -4.96
C ASP A 226 -2.42 -0.26 -3.61
N THR A 227 -2.08 0.86 -3.00
CA THR A 227 -2.90 1.54 -1.98
C THR A 227 -3.82 2.50 -2.73
N ILE A 228 -5.13 2.42 -2.49
CA ILE A 228 -6.13 3.16 -3.27
C ILE A 228 -7.02 3.98 -2.36
N ILE A 229 -7.11 5.27 -2.64
CA ILE A 229 -8.01 6.20 -1.98
C ILE A 229 -9.14 6.56 -2.95
N GLY A 230 -10.37 6.21 -2.60
CA GLY A 230 -11.56 6.43 -3.40
C GLY A 230 -11.95 7.90 -3.53
N GLN A 231 -12.79 8.20 -4.52
CA GLN A 231 -13.21 9.55 -4.88
C GLN A 231 -13.81 10.31 -3.71
N ASN A 232 -13.57 11.63 -3.65
CA ASN A 232 -14.12 12.56 -2.65
C ASN A 232 -13.88 12.11 -1.20
N THR A 233 -12.79 11.38 -0.93
CA THR A 233 -12.41 10.97 0.41
C THR A 233 -11.50 12.02 1.03
N TYR A 234 -11.78 12.39 2.28
CA TYR A 234 -11.14 13.49 3.00
C TYR A 234 -10.41 12.98 4.24
N PHE A 235 -9.18 13.42 4.40
CA PHE A 235 -8.36 13.23 5.58
C PHE A 235 -8.06 14.56 6.23
N ASP A 236 -8.29 14.67 7.50
CA ASP A 236 -7.76 15.75 8.33
C ASP A 236 -6.26 15.51 8.60
N ASN A 237 -5.63 16.40 9.35
CA ASN A 237 -4.19 16.41 9.57
C ASN A 237 -3.69 15.18 10.35
N LEU A 238 -2.41 14.82 10.15
CA LEU A 238 -1.71 13.76 10.88
C LEU A 238 -2.32 12.36 10.68
N CYS A 239 -3.02 12.12 9.58
CA CYS A 239 -3.53 10.78 9.26
C CYS A 239 -2.45 9.91 8.62
N HIS A 240 -2.52 8.60 8.92
CA HIS A 240 -1.67 7.59 8.30
C HIS A 240 -2.48 6.51 7.60
N VAL A 241 -2.17 6.25 6.33
CA VAL A 241 -2.71 5.14 5.55
C VAL A 241 -1.58 4.22 5.15
N ALA A 242 -1.54 3.02 5.72
CA ALA A 242 -0.49 2.04 5.44
C ALA A 242 -0.68 1.34 4.08
N HIS A 243 0.32 0.54 3.72
CA HIS A 243 0.39 -0.15 2.43
C HIS A 243 -0.82 -1.08 2.15
N ASN A 244 -1.24 -1.15 0.89
CA ASN A 244 -2.32 -2.02 0.41
C ASN A 244 -3.71 -1.73 1.02
N VAL A 245 -3.89 -0.60 1.68
CA VAL A 245 -5.21 -0.16 2.13
C VAL A 245 -6.04 0.25 0.92
N ILE A 246 -7.29 -0.19 0.88
CA ILE A 246 -8.27 0.23 -0.14
C ILE A 246 -9.40 0.96 0.57
N ILE A 247 -9.58 2.22 0.25
CA ILE A 247 -10.64 3.07 0.80
C ILE A 247 -11.66 3.38 -0.28
N GLY A 248 -12.93 3.23 0.03
CA GLY A 248 -14.05 3.56 -0.83
C GLY A 248 -14.24 5.08 -1.00
N ASN A 249 -15.34 5.45 -1.64
CA ASN A 249 -15.66 6.83 -1.96
C ASN A 249 -16.33 7.55 -0.78
N ASN A 250 -16.21 8.89 -0.76
CA ASN A 250 -16.90 9.80 0.17
C ASN A 250 -16.63 9.48 1.66
N CYS A 251 -15.44 9.01 2.00
CA CYS A 251 -15.06 8.76 3.37
C CYS A 251 -14.48 10.01 4.03
N ILE A 252 -14.60 10.11 5.34
CA ILE A 252 -14.08 11.25 6.13
C ILE A 252 -13.31 10.70 7.33
N PHE A 253 -12.03 11.04 7.40
CA PHE A 253 -11.14 10.62 8.48
C PHE A 253 -10.66 11.85 9.26
N ALA A 254 -11.11 11.97 10.50
CA ALA A 254 -10.66 13.06 11.37
C ALA A 254 -9.21 12.86 11.81
N ALA A 255 -8.61 13.91 12.36
CA ALA A 255 -7.19 14.01 12.66
C ALA A 255 -6.62 12.82 13.45
N MET A 256 -5.38 12.46 13.12
CA MET A 256 -4.63 11.36 13.75
C MET A 256 -5.28 9.98 13.56
N THR A 257 -6.11 9.79 12.55
CA THR A 257 -6.60 8.44 12.21
C THR A 257 -5.47 7.63 11.58
N GLY A 258 -5.24 6.42 12.12
CA GLY A 258 -4.27 5.45 11.61
C GLY A 258 -4.96 4.21 11.05
N ILE A 259 -4.66 3.84 9.80
CA ILE A 259 -5.23 2.68 9.11
C ILE A 259 -4.09 1.73 8.77
N ALA A 260 -4.05 0.57 9.42
CA ALA A 260 -2.99 -0.40 9.19
C ALA A 260 -3.17 -1.18 7.87
N GLY A 261 -2.08 -1.79 7.42
CA GLY A 261 -1.96 -2.35 6.08
C GLY A 261 -2.99 -3.40 5.68
N SER A 262 -3.31 -3.46 4.41
CA SER A 262 -4.22 -4.43 3.79
C SER A 262 -5.66 -4.39 4.30
N THR A 263 -6.09 -3.29 4.89
CA THR A 263 -7.47 -3.05 5.33
C THR A 263 -8.31 -2.52 4.18
N ASN A 264 -9.52 -3.04 4.03
CA ASN A 264 -10.53 -2.58 3.08
C ASN A 264 -11.59 -1.77 3.80
N ILE A 265 -11.85 -0.56 3.33
CA ILE A 265 -12.85 0.36 3.88
C ILE A 265 -13.91 0.65 2.81
N GLY A 266 -15.17 0.43 3.13
CA GLY A 266 -16.30 0.69 2.25
C GLY A 266 -16.56 2.18 2.03
N ASN A 267 -17.57 2.50 1.24
CA ASN A 267 -17.97 3.88 0.97
C ASN A 267 -18.62 4.55 2.19
N ASN A 268 -18.51 5.88 2.27
CA ASN A 268 -19.20 6.72 3.27
C ASN A 268 -18.82 6.37 4.72
N VAL A 269 -17.60 5.91 4.97
CA VAL A 269 -17.11 5.66 6.33
C VAL A 269 -16.64 6.97 6.94
N MET A 270 -16.97 7.17 8.22
CA MET A 270 -16.58 8.36 8.99
C MET A 270 -15.88 7.96 10.29
N THR A 271 -14.74 8.56 10.57
CA THR A 271 -14.05 8.37 11.86
C THR A 271 -13.99 9.68 12.63
N GLY A 272 -14.11 9.58 13.95
CA GLY A 272 -13.64 10.63 14.86
C GLY A 272 -12.11 10.65 14.93
N GLY A 273 -11.55 11.64 15.61
CA GLY A 273 -10.10 11.78 15.78
C GLY A 273 -9.45 10.65 16.56
N GLN A 274 -8.17 10.39 16.28
CA GLN A 274 -7.35 9.39 16.99
C GLN A 274 -7.91 7.95 16.91
N VAL A 275 -8.59 7.61 15.82
CA VAL A 275 -9.04 6.22 15.57
C VAL A 275 -7.89 5.39 15.03
N GLY A 276 -7.70 4.21 15.62
CA GLY A 276 -6.76 3.20 15.13
C GLY A 276 -7.49 2.00 14.53
N ILE A 277 -7.20 1.62 13.29
CA ILE A 277 -7.79 0.46 12.61
C ILE A 277 -6.68 -0.56 12.36
N ALA A 278 -6.84 -1.77 12.90
CA ALA A 278 -5.89 -2.87 12.72
C ALA A 278 -5.84 -3.35 11.26
N GLY A 279 -4.76 -4.05 10.91
CA GLY A 279 -4.55 -4.54 9.55
C GLY A 279 -5.45 -5.71 9.14
N HIS A 280 -5.60 -5.88 7.83
CA HIS A 280 -6.34 -6.99 7.22
C HIS A 280 -7.83 -7.06 7.58
N LEU A 281 -8.44 -5.95 7.92
CA LEU A 281 -9.85 -5.84 8.26
C LEU A 281 -10.70 -5.42 7.07
N ASN A 282 -12.00 -5.76 7.15
CA ASN A 282 -13.04 -5.26 6.27
C ASN A 282 -14.00 -4.38 7.07
N ILE A 283 -14.03 -3.09 6.75
CA ILE A 283 -14.93 -2.11 7.33
C ILE A 283 -16.05 -1.84 6.32
N GLY A 284 -17.25 -2.13 6.69
CA GLY A 284 -18.43 -2.00 5.83
C GLY A 284 -18.72 -0.56 5.39
N ARG A 285 -19.65 -0.40 4.46
CA ARG A 285 -20.12 0.93 4.02
C ARG A 285 -20.97 1.61 5.09
N ASN A 286 -20.98 2.97 5.09
CA ASN A 286 -21.78 3.80 6.00
C ASN A 286 -21.47 3.55 7.48
N VAL A 287 -20.24 3.13 7.81
CA VAL A 287 -19.80 2.90 9.19
C VAL A 287 -19.38 4.23 9.82
N LYS A 288 -19.77 4.41 11.09
CA LYS A 288 -19.32 5.54 11.92
C LYS A 288 -18.49 5.02 13.09
N ILE A 289 -17.28 5.54 13.25
CA ILE A 289 -16.36 5.13 14.30
C ILE A 289 -16.08 6.36 15.18
N ALA A 290 -16.47 6.27 16.47
CA ALA A 290 -16.27 7.37 17.40
C ALA A 290 -14.78 7.60 17.71
N ALA A 291 -14.43 8.83 18.14
CA ALA A 291 -13.06 9.21 18.46
C ALA A 291 -12.38 8.26 19.43
N GLN A 292 -11.06 8.10 19.29
CA GLN A 292 -10.20 7.26 20.13
C GLN A 292 -10.57 5.77 20.16
N SER A 293 -11.33 5.29 19.17
CA SER A 293 -11.68 3.87 19.08
C SER A 293 -10.55 3.04 18.49
N GLY A 294 -10.27 1.87 19.10
CA GLY A 294 -9.40 0.84 18.55
C GLY A 294 -10.23 -0.25 17.84
N VAL A 295 -10.11 -0.37 16.54
CA VAL A 295 -10.84 -1.37 15.73
C VAL A 295 -9.94 -2.58 15.52
N LEU A 296 -10.34 -3.73 16.09
CA LEU A 296 -9.55 -4.98 16.08
C LEU A 296 -10.21 -6.11 15.27
N LYS A 297 -11.40 -5.89 14.71
CA LYS A 297 -12.16 -6.87 13.92
C LYS A 297 -13.02 -6.17 12.87
N ASP A 298 -13.49 -6.95 11.90
CA ASP A 298 -14.38 -6.48 10.85
C ASP A 298 -15.61 -5.78 11.42
N ILE A 299 -16.11 -4.77 10.71
CA ILE A 299 -17.31 -4.02 11.07
C ILE A 299 -18.33 -4.12 9.94
N GLU A 300 -19.55 -4.57 10.27
CA GLU A 300 -20.65 -4.70 9.33
C GLU A 300 -21.12 -3.35 8.77
N ASN A 301 -21.78 -3.40 7.60
CA ASN A 301 -22.36 -2.21 6.98
C ASN A 301 -23.33 -1.47 7.91
N ASN A 302 -23.40 -0.14 7.78
CA ASN A 302 -24.34 0.73 8.49
C ASN A 302 -24.20 0.70 10.03
N SER A 303 -23.04 0.29 10.53
CA SER A 303 -22.77 0.19 11.97
C SER A 303 -22.24 1.49 12.54
N SER A 304 -22.50 1.70 13.84
CA SER A 304 -21.84 2.76 14.63
C SER A 304 -21.11 2.12 15.80
N VAL A 305 -19.80 2.38 15.94
CA VAL A 305 -18.98 1.77 16.98
C VAL A 305 -18.24 2.82 17.82
N MET A 306 -17.98 2.50 19.09
CA MET A 306 -17.31 3.38 20.04
C MET A 306 -16.43 2.56 20.99
N GLY A 307 -15.22 3.06 21.26
CA GLY A 307 -14.25 2.36 22.10
C GLY A 307 -13.82 3.04 23.39
N HIS A 308 -13.76 4.38 23.48
CA HIS A 308 -13.16 5.10 24.60
C HIS A 308 -13.89 6.42 24.92
N PRO A 309 -15.04 6.40 25.63
CA PRO A 309 -15.61 7.66 26.11
C PRO A 309 -14.83 8.16 27.33
N ALA A 310 -14.50 9.46 27.35
CA ALA A 310 -14.10 10.12 28.60
C ALA A 310 -15.30 10.11 29.56
N ILE A 311 -15.06 9.72 30.80
CA ILE A 311 -16.04 9.75 31.88
C ILE A 311 -15.47 10.54 33.04
N ASP A 312 -16.36 11.00 33.95
CA ASP A 312 -15.92 11.66 35.17
C ASP A 312 -14.83 10.86 35.90
N LYS A 313 -13.79 11.55 36.36
CA LYS A 313 -12.61 10.93 37.00
C LYS A 313 -12.96 10.00 38.13
N PHE A 314 -13.91 10.37 38.98
CA PHE A 314 -14.30 9.55 40.14
C PHE A 314 -15.13 8.33 39.70
N LYS A 315 -15.98 8.50 38.69
CA LYS A 315 -16.71 7.37 38.07
C LYS A 315 -15.72 6.39 37.41
N TYR A 316 -14.69 6.89 36.72
CA TYR A 316 -13.65 6.07 36.15
C TYR A 316 -12.92 5.26 37.24
N ILE A 317 -12.41 5.92 38.27
CA ILE A 317 -11.69 5.27 39.38
C ILE A 317 -12.59 4.21 40.03
N LYS A 318 -13.86 4.53 40.30
CA LYS A 318 -14.83 3.60 40.90
C LYS A 318 -15.09 2.38 40.03
N LYS A 319 -15.18 2.56 38.69
CA LYS A 319 -15.43 1.48 37.73
C LYS A 319 -14.25 0.50 37.64
N TYR A 320 -13.02 1.01 37.64
CA TYR A 320 -11.83 0.21 37.41
C TYR A 320 -11.10 -0.24 38.68
N LYS A 321 -11.31 0.41 39.84
CA LYS A 321 -10.71 -0.02 41.09
C LYS A 321 -11.13 -1.43 41.54
N LYS A 322 -12.32 -1.90 41.12
CA LYS A 322 -12.80 -3.27 41.36
C LYS A 322 -12.08 -4.35 40.57
N ASN A 323 -11.36 -4.00 39.50
CA ASN A 323 -10.70 -4.96 38.60
C ASN A 323 -9.21 -5.15 38.92
N TYR A 324 -8.66 -4.41 39.86
CA TYR A 324 -7.25 -4.44 40.25
C TYR A 324 -7.02 -4.64 41.76
N ALA A 325 -8.08 -5.02 42.53
CA ALA A 325 -7.99 -5.37 43.92
C ALA A 325 -8.04 -6.89 44.15
#